data_c10bbc761cb7d66d9b9a8e42f5ae35b4
#
_entry.id   c10bbc761cb7d66d9b9a8e42f5ae35b4
#
_cell.length_a   1.000
_cell.length_b   1.000
_cell.length_c   1.000
_cell.angle_alpha   90.00
_cell.angle_beta   90.00
_cell.angle_gamma   90.00
#
_symmetry.space_group_name_H-M   'P 1'
#
loop_
_entity.id
_entity.type
_entity.pdbx_description
1 polymer ?
#
loop_
_entity_poly.entity_id
_entity_poly.type
_entity_poly.pdbx_seq_one_letter_code
_entity_poly.pdbx_strand_id
1 'polypeptide(L)'
;FLHEILAHFMNRASQREKISLKTYEIYKDEKPNELNEALPEAYGLNRNFIPDETFVLVGYYKNSEHYNWIIKKGLYNARAEDDRGSLRLGPGEAGAKFLLLHSKNETQTSKLFKIVETGPRVFSKQTLIKTEYPSKPSQNYYLVYKVMQVADKEFLNQHWDITELDKYKSGRGSALPFSVSMTELMK
;
A
#
# COMPACT_ATOMS: atom_id res chain seq x y z
N PHE A 1 1.96 10.66 -34.92
CA PHE A 1 1.43 11.03 -33.58
C PHE A 1 0.76 9.83 -32.89
N LEU A 2 -0.23 9.17 -33.52
CA LEU A 2 -0.92 8.01 -32.91
C LEU A 2 0.00 6.78 -32.78
N HIS A 3 0.85 6.55 -33.78
CA HIS A 3 1.85 5.49 -33.78
C HIS A 3 2.93 5.68 -32.71
N GLU A 4 3.36 6.90 -32.45
CA GLU A 4 4.33 7.24 -31.43
C GLU A 4 3.76 7.04 -30.02
N ILE A 5 2.49 7.40 -29.82
CA ILE A 5 1.78 7.15 -28.56
C ILE A 5 1.63 5.65 -28.30
N LEU A 6 1.21 4.86 -29.31
CA LEU A 6 1.09 3.40 -29.20
C LEU A 6 2.44 2.74 -28.93
N ALA A 7 3.51 3.15 -29.65
CA ALA A 7 4.87 2.63 -29.42
C ALA A 7 5.37 2.96 -28.01
N HIS A 8 5.05 4.15 -27.48
CA HIS A 8 5.39 4.53 -26.14
C HIS A 8 4.66 3.68 -25.09
N PHE A 9 3.37 3.39 -25.28
CA PHE A 9 2.60 2.50 -24.41
C PHE A 9 3.07 1.06 -24.48
N MET A 10 3.38 0.54 -25.65
CA MET A 10 3.89 -0.81 -25.83
C MET A 10 5.30 -0.98 -25.23
N ASN A 11 6.17 0.03 -25.36
CA ASN A 11 7.49 0.02 -24.72
C ASN A 11 7.38 0.05 -23.19
N ARG A 12 6.45 0.82 -22.64
CA ARG A 12 6.18 0.82 -21.19
C ARG A 12 5.61 -0.51 -20.70
N ALA A 13 4.73 -1.15 -21.45
CA ALA A 13 4.19 -2.46 -21.10
C ALA A 13 5.30 -3.52 -21.11
N SER A 14 6.16 -3.53 -22.14
CA SER A 14 7.32 -4.44 -22.24
C SER A 14 8.35 -4.20 -21.12
N GLN A 15 8.61 -2.95 -20.77
CA GLN A 15 9.49 -2.65 -19.63
C GLN A 15 8.88 -3.08 -18.28
N ARG A 16 7.56 -2.98 -18.11
CA ARG A 16 6.86 -3.48 -16.93
C ARG A 16 6.94 -4.98 -16.78
N GLU A 17 6.80 -5.73 -17.87
CA GLU A 17 6.99 -7.19 -17.87
C GLU A 17 8.44 -7.57 -17.54
N LYS A 18 9.43 -6.89 -18.13
CA LYS A 18 10.85 -7.11 -17.82
C LYS A 18 11.20 -6.80 -16.37
N ILE A 19 10.63 -5.75 -15.81
CA ILE A 19 10.82 -5.39 -14.39
C ILE A 19 10.15 -6.41 -13.48
N SER A 20 8.96 -6.88 -13.81
CA SER A 20 8.25 -7.92 -13.07
C SER A 20 9.01 -9.25 -13.07
N LEU A 21 9.52 -9.68 -14.24
CA LEU A 21 10.36 -10.87 -14.37
C LEU A 21 11.68 -10.74 -13.61
N LYS A 22 12.35 -9.59 -13.71
CA LYS A 22 13.60 -9.32 -12.99
C LYS A 22 13.40 -9.30 -11.47
N THR A 23 12.27 -8.78 -11.01
CA THR A 23 11.89 -8.81 -9.60
C THR A 23 11.65 -10.24 -9.12
N TYR A 24 10.97 -11.06 -9.93
CA TYR A 24 10.76 -12.48 -9.64
C TYR A 24 12.08 -13.26 -9.58
N GLU A 25 13.03 -12.99 -10.47
CA GLU A 25 14.37 -13.60 -10.46
C GLU A 25 15.17 -13.18 -9.23
N ILE A 26 15.15 -11.92 -8.84
CA ILE A 26 15.78 -11.41 -7.60
C ILE A 26 15.27 -12.16 -6.39
N TYR A 27 13.98 -12.50 -6.32
CA TYR A 27 13.39 -13.24 -5.19
C TYR A 27 13.67 -14.74 -5.24
N LYS A 28 14.01 -15.30 -6.40
CA LYS A 28 14.24 -16.72 -6.58
C LYS A 28 15.64 -17.17 -6.12
N ASP A 29 16.63 -16.29 -6.22
CA ASP A 29 18.05 -16.60 -5.98
C ASP A 29 18.54 -16.18 -4.58
N GLU A 30 17.66 -15.93 -3.64
CA GLU A 30 17.97 -15.25 -2.39
C GLU A 30 18.63 -16.12 -1.32
N LYS A 31 19.70 -15.59 -0.81
CA LYS A 31 20.34 -16.08 0.42
C LYS A 31 19.43 -15.83 1.62
N PRO A 32 19.23 -16.80 2.53
CA PRO A 32 18.25 -16.74 3.63
C PRO A 32 18.44 -15.60 4.63
N ASN A 33 19.51 -14.83 4.54
CA ASN A 33 19.94 -13.86 5.56
C ASN A 33 19.78 -12.39 5.19
N GLU A 34 19.31 -12.05 3.99
CA GLU A 34 19.13 -10.66 3.59
C GLU A 34 17.65 -10.26 3.65
N LEU A 35 17.40 -9.02 4.08
CA LEU A 35 16.08 -8.40 4.05
C LEU A 35 15.69 -8.15 2.60
N ASN A 36 14.77 -8.96 2.08
CA ASN A 36 14.33 -8.90 0.70
C ASN A 36 13.24 -7.85 0.54
N GLU A 37 13.66 -6.65 0.24
CA GLU A 37 12.80 -5.53 -0.11
C GLU A 37 12.97 -5.18 -1.58
N ALA A 38 11.93 -5.32 -2.38
CA ALA A 38 11.91 -4.71 -3.70
C ALA A 38 11.51 -3.23 -3.60
N LEU A 39 12.18 -2.41 -4.39
CA LEU A 39 11.81 -1.01 -4.49
C LEU A 39 10.49 -0.87 -5.26
N PRO A 40 9.70 0.18 -4.99
CA PRO A 40 8.43 0.43 -5.68
C PRO A 40 8.54 0.43 -7.21
N GLU A 41 9.68 0.81 -7.75
CA GLU A 41 9.95 0.82 -9.19
C GLU A 41 9.86 -0.57 -9.83
N ALA A 42 10.16 -1.63 -9.09
CA ALA A 42 10.04 -3.01 -9.56
C ALA A 42 8.59 -3.39 -9.88
N TYR A 43 7.61 -2.67 -9.32
CA TYR A 43 6.19 -2.82 -9.61
C TYR A 43 5.68 -1.79 -10.62
N GLY A 44 6.57 -1.10 -11.32
CA GLY A 44 6.21 -0.06 -12.28
C GLY A 44 5.60 1.18 -11.63
N LEU A 45 5.82 1.37 -10.33
CA LEU A 45 5.40 2.55 -9.59
C LEU A 45 6.34 3.69 -9.97
N ASN A 46 5.85 4.62 -10.78
CA ASN A 46 6.64 5.77 -11.20
C ASN A 46 6.74 6.78 -10.05
N ARG A 47 7.91 6.91 -9.43
CA ARG A 47 8.16 7.90 -8.37
C ARG A 47 8.03 9.35 -8.82
N ASN A 48 8.13 9.60 -10.13
CA ASN A 48 7.99 10.94 -10.68
C ASN A 48 6.53 11.35 -10.88
N PHE A 49 5.60 10.41 -10.69
CA PHE A 49 4.19 10.72 -10.69
C PHE A 49 3.78 11.22 -9.31
N ILE A 50 3.82 12.54 -9.14
CA ILE A 50 3.29 13.21 -7.96
C ILE A 50 1.88 13.66 -8.35
N PRO A 51 0.82 13.09 -7.76
CA PRO A 51 -0.54 13.59 -8.00
C PRO A 51 -0.64 15.05 -7.53
N ASP A 52 -1.35 15.89 -8.26
CA ASP A 52 -1.65 17.26 -7.83
C ASP A 52 -2.46 17.30 -6.53
N GLU A 53 -3.12 16.21 -6.20
CA GLU A 53 -3.92 16.04 -5.00
C GLU A 53 -3.26 15.10 -4.00
N THR A 54 -3.38 15.41 -2.70
CA THR A 54 -2.92 14.53 -1.62
C THR A 54 -3.88 13.36 -1.44
N PHE A 55 -3.37 12.14 -1.57
CA PHE A 55 -4.13 10.91 -1.36
C PHE A 55 -3.90 10.32 0.04
N VAL A 56 -4.98 9.75 0.55
CA VAL A 56 -5.02 8.97 1.78
C VAL A 56 -5.33 7.53 1.42
N LEU A 57 -4.47 6.61 1.85
CA LEU A 57 -4.71 5.18 1.75
C LEU A 57 -5.64 4.77 2.89
N VAL A 58 -6.79 4.18 2.59
CA VAL A 58 -7.68 3.59 3.60
C VAL A 58 -7.34 2.12 3.73
N GLY A 59 -6.87 1.74 4.90
CA GLY A 59 -6.33 0.43 5.16
C GLY A 59 -6.99 -0.30 6.33
N TYR A 60 -6.95 -1.63 6.28
CA TYR A 60 -7.56 -2.49 7.27
C TYR A 60 -6.52 -3.14 8.18
N TYR A 61 -6.78 -3.15 9.50
CA TYR A 61 -6.03 -3.97 10.44
C TYR A 61 -6.90 -5.06 11.06
N LYS A 62 -6.32 -6.24 11.26
CA LYS A 62 -7.07 -7.45 11.60
C LYS A 62 -7.55 -7.48 13.05
N ASN A 63 -6.68 -7.12 13.97
CA ASN A 63 -6.90 -7.17 15.42
C ASN A 63 -5.90 -6.24 16.16
N SER A 64 -6.03 -6.18 17.47
CA SER A 64 -5.15 -5.34 18.32
C SER A 64 -3.66 -5.69 18.21
N GLU A 65 -3.30 -6.96 18.04
CA GLU A 65 -1.91 -7.37 17.89
C GLU A 65 -1.32 -6.85 16.58
N HIS A 66 -2.11 -6.90 15.49
CA HIS A 66 -1.71 -6.34 14.20
C HIS A 66 -1.58 -4.81 14.30
N TYR A 67 -2.52 -4.13 14.95
CA TYR A 67 -2.44 -2.69 15.17
C TYR A 67 -1.20 -2.30 15.99
N ASN A 68 -0.92 -3.00 17.09
CA ASN A 68 0.26 -2.77 17.91
C ASN A 68 1.57 -3.00 17.15
N TRP A 69 1.60 -4.01 16.26
CA TRP A 69 2.74 -4.24 15.38
C TRP A 69 2.95 -3.07 14.40
N ILE A 70 1.88 -2.53 13.81
CA ILE A 70 1.95 -1.35 12.94
C ILE A 70 2.58 -0.17 13.68
N ILE A 71 2.12 0.12 14.89
CA ILE A 71 2.67 1.20 15.72
C ILE A 71 4.14 0.93 16.07
N LYS A 72 4.44 -0.27 16.57
CA LYS A 72 5.78 -0.63 17.06
C LYS A 72 6.83 -0.65 15.96
N LYS A 73 6.48 -1.15 14.78
CA LYS A 73 7.42 -1.32 13.66
C LYS A 73 7.39 -0.17 12.66
N GLY A 74 6.37 0.66 12.70
CA GLY A 74 6.16 1.70 11.70
C GLY A 74 5.91 1.12 10.29
N LEU A 75 5.27 -0.04 10.21
CA LEU A 75 5.00 -0.77 8.97
C LEU A 75 3.52 -1.10 8.84
N TYR A 76 2.96 -0.88 7.67
CA TYR A 76 1.63 -1.35 7.31
C TYR A 76 1.71 -2.29 6.12
N ASN A 77 1.15 -3.49 6.24
CA ASN A 77 1.16 -4.47 5.17
C ASN A 77 -0.22 -4.64 4.53
N ALA A 78 -0.23 -4.72 3.22
CA ALA A 78 -1.37 -5.14 2.42
C ALA A 78 -1.00 -6.36 1.58
N ARG A 79 -2.01 -7.07 1.08
CA ARG A 79 -1.78 -8.17 0.14
C ARG A 79 -1.17 -7.64 -1.15
N ALA A 80 -0.18 -8.35 -1.70
CA ALA A 80 0.37 -8.04 -3.02
C ALA A 80 -0.34 -8.79 -4.15
N GLU A 81 -1.16 -9.80 -3.81
CA GLU A 81 -1.85 -10.67 -4.75
C GLU A 81 -3.31 -10.85 -4.32
N ASP A 82 -4.18 -11.04 -5.29
CA ASP A 82 -5.55 -11.51 -5.12
C ASP A 82 -5.77 -12.79 -5.93
N ASP A 83 -7.01 -13.29 -5.98
CA ASP A 83 -7.37 -14.49 -6.74
C ASP A 83 -7.15 -14.37 -8.26
N ARG A 84 -6.85 -13.16 -8.75
CA ARG A 84 -6.59 -12.84 -10.15
C ARG A 84 -5.11 -12.61 -10.45
N GLY A 85 -4.23 -12.77 -9.46
CA GLY A 85 -2.79 -12.56 -9.56
C GLY A 85 -2.28 -11.30 -8.84
N SER A 86 -1.18 -10.73 -9.33
CA SER A 86 -0.54 -9.57 -8.68
C SER A 86 -1.41 -8.33 -8.73
N LEU A 87 -1.55 -7.68 -7.58
CA LEU A 87 -2.31 -6.43 -7.47
C LEU A 87 -1.59 -5.29 -8.19
N ARG A 88 -2.34 -4.57 -8.99
CA ARG A 88 -1.87 -3.32 -9.60
C ARG A 88 -2.30 -2.16 -8.72
N LEU A 89 -1.32 -1.42 -8.22
CA LEU A 89 -1.59 -0.17 -7.51
C LEU A 89 -1.94 0.93 -8.51
N GLY A 90 -3.03 1.64 -8.21
CA GLY A 90 -3.33 2.89 -8.89
C GLY A 90 -2.41 4.03 -8.43
N PRO A 91 -2.43 5.17 -9.14
CA PRO A 91 -1.62 6.34 -8.76
C PRO A 91 -1.91 6.84 -7.34
N GLY A 92 -3.17 6.76 -6.90
CA GLY A 92 -3.58 7.17 -5.56
C GLY A 92 -2.97 6.30 -4.48
N GLU A 93 -3.00 4.97 -4.63
CA GLU A 93 -2.40 4.05 -3.67
C GLU A 93 -0.87 4.15 -3.66
N ALA A 94 -0.25 4.30 -4.84
CA ALA A 94 1.20 4.44 -4.97
C ALA A 94 1.71 5.80 -4.45
N GLY A 95 0.94 6.86 -4.66
CA GLY A 95 1.28 8.24 -4.27
C GLY A 95 0.74 8.69 -2.92
N ALA A 96 0.04 7.82 -2.17
CA ALA A 96 -0.56 8.18 -0.90
C ALA A 96 0.46 8.75 0.09
N LYS A 97 0.08 9.83 0.77
CA LYS A 97 0.89 10.49 1.80
C LYS A 97 0.43 10.15 3.21
N PHE A 98 -0.79 9.69 3.35
CA PHE A 98 -1.38 9.30 4.63
C PHE A 98 -2.00 7.92 4.53
N LEU A 99 -2.14 7.28 5.68
CA LEU A 99 -2.83 6.01 5.87
C LEU A 99 -3.86 6.18 6.97
N LEU A 100 -5.13 5.94 6.66
CA LEU A 100 -6.23 5.88 7.61
C LEU A 100 -6.55 4.41 7.89
N LEU A 101 -6.43 3.98 9.15
CA LEU A 101 -6.63 2.59 9.54
C LEU A 101 -7.99 2.38 10.18
N HIS A 102 -8.64 1.29 9.79
CA HIS A 102 -9.87 0.81 10.43
C HIS A 102 -9.86 -0.71 10.65
N SER A 103 -10.69 -1.20 11.55
CA SER A 103 -10.93 -2.62 11.78
C SER A 103 -12.29 -3.07 11.21
N LYS A 104 -12.55 -4.38 11.34
CA LYS A 104 -13.80 -4.98 10.90
C LYS A 104 -14.97 -4.48 11.69
N ASN A 105 -15.83 -3.84 11.63
CA ASN A 105 -16.94 -3.29 12.42
C ASN A 105 -16.70 -1.88 12.95
N GLU A 106 -15.57 -1.28 12.60
CA GLU A 106 -15.29 0.10 12.93
C GLU A 106 -15.75 0.98 11.76
N THR A 107 -16.79 1.76 11.98
CA THR A 107 -17.33 2.69 10.98
C THR A 107 -16.65 4.04 11.06
N GLN A 108 -16.21 4.41 12.26
CA GLN A 108 -15.50 5.67 12.52
C GLN A 108 -14.09 5.38 13.03
N THR A 109 -13.11 6.13 12.55
CA THR A 109 -11.74 5.98 12.98
C THR A 109 -11.02 7.33 13.05
N SER A 110 -10.10 7.44 14.00
CA SER A 110 -9.15 8.55 14.13
C SER A 110 -7.69 8.12 13.91
N LYS A 111 -7.48 6.89 13.42
CA LYS A 111 -6.15 6.29 13.31
C LYS A 111 -5.46 6.71 12.01
N LEU A 112 -5.02 7.96 11.96
CA LEU A 112 -4.30 8.53 10.83
C LEU A 112 -2.78 8.41 11.05
N PHE A 113 -2.10 7.95 10.01
CA PHE A 113 -0.64 7.82 9.95
C PHE A 113 -0.11 8.58 8.75
N LYS A 114 1.11 9.09 8.86
CA LYS A 114 1.86 9.63 7.72
C LYS A 114 2.63 8.49 7.05
N ILE A 115 2.57 8.40 5.73
CA ILE A 115 3.42 7.52 4.94
C ILE A 115 4.77 8.23 4.76
N VAL A 116 5.85 7.60 5.21
CA VAL A 116 7.18 8.23 5.28
C VAL A 116 7.91 8.15 3.94
N GLU A 117 7.69 7.07 3.19
CA GLU A 117 8.32 6.86 1.88
C GLU A 117 7.25 6.82 0.77
N THR A 118 7.57 7.27 -0.42
CA THR A 118 6.63 7.22 -1.54
C THR A 118 6.47 5.80 -2.05
N GLY A 119 5.24 5.31 -2.00
CA GLY A 119 4.85 3.97 -2.39
C GLY A 119 5.23 2.88 -1.39
N PRO A 120 4.70 1.68 -1.57
CA PRO A 120 5.06 0.53 -0.76
C PRO A 120 6.35 -0.13 -1.25
N ARG A 121 6.99 -0.87 -0.36
CA ARG A 121 8.00 -1.87 -0.69
C ARG A 121 7.35 -3.23 -0.78
N VAL A 122 7.98 -4.17 -1.47
CA VAL A 122 7.52 -5.53 -1.54
C VAL A 122 8.32 -6.41 -0.60
N PHE A 123 7.62 -7.00 0.36
CA PHE A 123 8.21 -7.95 1.28
C PHE A 123 7.82 -9.36 0.88
N SER A 124 8.79 -10.27 0.89
CA SER A 124 8.49 -11.69 0.88
C SER A 124 7.83 -12.10 2.21
N LYS A 125 7.20 -13.26 2.22
CA LYS A 125 6.68 -13.88 3.44
C LYS A 125 7.73 -13.97 4.55
N GLN A 126 8.95 -14.37 4.20
CA GLN A 126 10.06 -14.51 5.14
C GLN A 126 10.50 -13.16 5.70
N THR A 127 10.58 -12.15 4.85
CA THR A 127 10.90 -10.78 5.26
C THR A 127 9.86 -10.25 6.24
N LEU A 128 8.57 -10.45 5.95
CA LEU A 128 7.50 -10.02 6.85
C LEU A 128 7.59 -10.73 8.22
N ILE A 129 7.86 -12.03 8.25
CA ILE A 129 8.05 -12.80 9.50
C ILE A 129 9.20 -12.22 10.32
N LYS A 130 10.32 -11.86 9.69
CA LYS A 130 11.48 -11.26 10.39
C LYS A 130 11.15 -9.93 11.08
N THR A 131 10.08 -9.25 10.69
CA THR A 131 9.59 -8.03 11.37
C THR A 131 8.76 -8.32 12.62
N GLU A 132 8.71 -9.55 13.09
CA GLU A 132 7.85 -10.00 14.20
C GLU A 132 6.35 -9.82 13.89
N TYR A 133 5.96 -10.07 12.64
CA TYR A 133 4.56 -9.97 12.23
C TYR A 133 3.67 -10.94 13.05
N PRO A 134 2.57 -10.47 13.67
CA PRO A 134 1.86 -11.22 14.70
C PRO A 134 1.03 -12.41 14.20
N SER A 135 0.93 -12.60 12.90
CA SER A 135 0.14 -13.68 12.30
C SER A 135 0.96 -14.46 11.28
N LYS A 136 0.58 -15.71 11.02
CA LYS A 136 1.18 -16.48 9.92
C LYS A 136 0.76 -15.86 8.59
N PRO A 137 1.71 -15.36 7.77
CA PRO A 137 1.39 -14.80 6.48
C PRO A 137 0.82 -15.86 5.52
N SER A 138 -0.29 -15.53 4.84
CA SER A 138 -0.98 -16.44 3.93
C SER A 138 -0.49 -16.36 2.48
N GLN A 139 0.15 -15.25 2.11
CA GLN A 139 0.64 -15.01 0.75
C GLN A 139 2.16 -15.05 0.69
N ASN A 140 2.72 -15.14 -0.50
CA ASN A 140 4.15 -15.13 -0.71
C ASN A 140 4.73 -13.72 -0.64
N TYR A 141 3.96 -12.71 -1.07
CA TYR A 141 4.38 -11.32 -1.14
C TYR A 141 3.35 -10.38 -0.53
N TYR A 142 3.86 -9.27 0.01
CA TYR A 142 3.09 -8.21 0.64
C TYR A 142 3.59 -6.85 0.19
N LEU A 143 2.67 -5.90 0.03
CA LEU A 143 2.98 -4.49 -0.13
C LEU A 143 3.11 -3.88 1.25
N VAL A 144 4.25 -3.29 1.56
CA VAL A 144 4.54 -2.75 2.89
C VAL A 144 4.86 -1.27 2.81
N TYR A 145 4.06 -0.46 3.47
CA TYR A 145 4.26 0.99 3.59
C TYR A 145 4.98 1.28 4.90
N LYS A 146 5.96 2.19 4.86
CA LYS A 146 6.55 2.76 6.07
C LYS A 146 5.67 3.89 6.56
N VAL A 147 5.25 3.79 7.81
CA VAL A 147 4.29 4.71 8.41
C VAL A 147 4.76 5.22 9.77
N MET A 148 4.30 6.41 10.14
CA MET A 148 4.48 6.97 11.47
C MET A 148 3.18 7.61 11.94
N GLN A 149 2.93 7.63 13.25
CA GLN A 149 1.76 8.30 13.80
C GLN A 149 1.81 9.79 13.49
N VAL A 150 0.66 10.35 13.14
CA VAL A 150 0.53 11.78 12.96
C VAL A 150 0.52 12.45 14.34
N ALA A 151 1.43 13.41 14.53
CA ALA A 151 1.54 14.19 15.75
C ALA A 151 0.87 15.57 15.64
N ASP A 152 0.38 15.94 14.45
CA ASP A 152 -0.22 17.24 14.20
C ASP A 152 -1.54 17.38 14.94
N LYS A 153 -1.66 18.43 15.77
CA LYS A 153 -2.85 18.71 16.58
C LYS A 153 -4.12 18.88 15.75
N GLU A 154 -3.98 19.29 14.50
CA GLU A 154 -5.07 19.48 13.56
C GLU A 154 -5.84 18.16 13.28
N PHE A 155 -5.15 17.04 13.29
CA PHE A 155 -5.73 15.72 13.00
C PHE A 155 -6.01 14.87 14.24
N LEU A 156 -5.44 15.19 15.39
CA LEU A 156 -5.51 14.36 16.60
C LEU A 156 -6.93 14.17 17.16
N ASN A 157 -7.83 15.10 16.89
CA ASN A 157 -9.21 15.08 17.40
C ASN A 157 -10.24 14.78 16.30
N GLN A 158 -9.80 14.49 15.09
CA GLN A 158 -10.71 14.18 13.99
C GLN A 158 -11.11 12.72 13.99
N HIS A 159 -12.37 12.46 13.66
CA HIS A 159 -12.93 11.14 13.46
C HIS A 159 -13.58 11.13 12.08
N TRP A 160 -13.18 10.15 11.29
CA TRP A 160 -13.68 9.99 9.93
C TRP A 160 -14.63 8.81 9.86
N ASP A 161 -15.79 9.02 9.26
CA ASP A 161 -16.71 7.93 8.93
C ASP A 161 -16.32 7.31 7.61
N ILE A 162 -15.75 6.11 7.67
CA ILE A 162 -15.29 5.40 6.48
C ILE A 162 -16.45 4.94 5.60
N THR A 163 -17.66 4.82 6.15
CA THR A 163 -18.85 4.37 5.39
C THR A 163 -19.36 5.45 4.45
N GLU A 164 -19.00 6.69 4.68
CA GLU A 164 -19.34 7.82 3.80
C GLU A 164 -18.43 7.92 2.58
N LEU A 165 -17.29 7.25 2.57
CA LEU A 165 -16.36 7.24 1.44
C LEU A 165 -16.95 6.49 0.24
N ASP A 166 -16.91 7.10 -0.94
CA ASP A 166 -17.52 6.57 -2.16
C ASP A 166 -17.02 5.16 -2.53
N LYS A 167 -15.73 4.92 -2.37
CA LYS A 167 -15.15 3.60 -2.63
C LYS A 167 -15.58 2.53 -1.62
N TYR A 168 -15.83 2.91 -0.40
CA TYR A 168 -16.38 2.00 0.63
C TYR A 168 -17.83 1.64 0.31
N LYS A 169 -18.66 2.64 -0.04
CA LYS A 169 -20.06 2.46 -0.46
C LYS A 169 -20.20 1.54 -1.69
N SER A 170 -19.22 1.56 -2.59
CA SER A 170 -19.19 0.69 -3.77
C SER A 170 -18.81 -0.77 -3.49
N GLY A 171 -18.71 -1.19 -2.23
CA GLY A 171 -18.47 -2.57 -1.82
C GLY A 171 -17.00 -3.00 -1.76
N ARG A 172 -16.05 -2.07 -1.84
CA ARG A 172 -14.63 -2.36 -1.62
C ARG A 172 -14.23 -2.43 -0.14
N GLY A 173 -15.14 -2.88 0.72
CA GLY A 173 -14.85 -3.02 2.14
C GLY A 173 -13.75 -4.04 2.43
N SER A 174 -12.82 -3.64 3.25
CA SER A 174 -11.98 -4.38 4.20
C SER A 174 -10.79 -5.23 3.72
N ALA A 175 -10.74 -5.79 2.53
CA ALA A 175 -9.67 -6.75 2.23
C ALA A 175 -8.44 -6.13 1.55
N LEU A 176 -8.64 -5.11 0.74
CA LEU A 176 -7.60 -4.41 0.00
C LEU A 176 -7.65 -2.92 0.30
N PRO A 177 -6.52 -2.28 0.54
CA PRO A 177 -6.50 -0.84 0.73
C PRO A 177 -6.94 -0.15 -0.55
N PHE A 178 -7.59 0.99 -0.40
CA PHE A 178 -7.98 1.87 -1.48
C PHE A 178 -7.58 3.31 -1.14
N SER A 179 -7.43 4.15 -2.15
CA SER A 179 -7.09 5.55 -1.96
C SER A 179 -8.32 6.44 -2.12
N VAL A 180 -8.37 7.47 -1.30
CA VAL A 180 -9.29 8.60 -1.42
C VAL A 180 -8.48 9.90 -1.45
N SER A 181 -9.07 10.97 -1.97
CA SER A 181 -8.43 12.27 -1.87
C SER A 181 -8.53 12.82 -0.46
N MET A 182 -7.58 13.66 -0.05
CA MET A 182 -7.68 14.36 1.23
C MET A 182 -8.92 15.26 1.25
N THR A 183 -9.26 15.87 0.13
CA THR A 183 -10.45 16.71 -0.03
C THR A 183 -11.74 15.92 0.23
N GLU A 184 -11.82 14.66 -0.24
CA GLU A 184 -12.96 13.78 0.02
C GLU A 184 -13.04 13.41 1.51
N LEU A 185 -11.88 13.12 2.13
CA LEU A 185 -11.81 12.74 3.55
C LEU A 185 -12.20 13.87 4.49
N MET A 186 -12.00 15.12 4.10
CA MET A 186 -12.23 16.32 4.92
C MET A 186 -13.63 16.94 4.73
N LYS A 187 -14.51 16.34 3.92
CA LYS A 187 -15.92 16.74 3.77
C LYS A 187 -16.74 16.29 4.97
#